data_e819dd839dc61b6e2cf379757de8a7f9
#
_entry.id   e819dd839dc61b6e2cf379757de8a7f9
#
_cell.length_a   1.000
_cell.length_b   1.000
_cell.length_c   1.000
_cell.angle_alpha   90.00
_cell.angle_beta   90.00
_cell.angle_gamma   90.00
#
_symmetry.space_group_name_H-M   'P 1'
#
loop_
_entity.id
_entity.type
_entity.pdbx_description
1 polymer ?
#
loop_
_entity_poly.entity_id
_entity_poly.type
_entity_poly.pdbx_seq_one_letter_code
_entity_poly.pdbx_strand_id
1 'polypeptide(L)'
;MAKRRAKRSAEWAGRQARDPYVRRARATGYRSRAAFKLVQIDQKDRLIQAGDAVVDLGAAPGGWSQYVAAKVGSQGIVVAVDRLEFPPITGVTRIIGDFTAADIALEVKAALGQRP
;
A
#
# COMPACT_ATOMS: atom_id res chain seq x y z
N MET A 1 9.86 9.53 -24.12
CA MET A 1 9.76 8.97 -22.75
C MET A 1 8.31 8.67 -22.38
N ALA A 2 7.37 9.60 -22.57
CA ALA A 2 5.97 9.37 -22.26
C ALA A 2 5.33 8.21 -23.05
N LYS A 3 5.63 8.09 -24.35
CA LYS A 3 5.13 6.99 -25.20
C LYS A 3 5.64 5.62 -24.73
N ARG A 4 6.87 5.55 -24.25
CA ARG A 4 7.46 4.32 -23.75
C ARG A 4 6.81 3.87 -22.43
N ARG A 5 6.47 4.80 -21.56
CA ARG A 5 5.74 4.51 -20.32
C ARG A 5 4.35 3.99 -20.58
N ALA A 6 3.60 4.62 -21.49
CA ALA A 6 2.26 4.20 -21.83
C ALA A 6 2.24 2.77 -22.41
N LYS A 7 3.18 2.44 -23.30
CA LYS A 7 3.30 1.10 -23.87
C LYS A 7 3.64 0.06 -22.80
N ARG A 8 4.59 0.34 -21.93
CA ARG A 8 4.95 -0.56 -20.83
C ARG A 8 3.77 -0.77 -19.87
N SER A 9 3.03 0.28 -19.57
CA SER A 9 1.87 0.19 -18.70
C SER A 9 0.77 -0.69 -19.30
N ALA A 10 0.52 -0.57 -20.60
CA ALA A 10 -0.48 -1.38 -21.29
C ALA A 10 -0.07 -2.86 -21.34
N GLU A 11 1.19 -3.15 -21.64
CA GLU A 11 1.73 -4.52 -21.66
C GLU A 11 1.70 -5.15 -20.27
N TRP A 12 2.10 -4.37 -19.26
CA TRP A 12 2.05 -4.79 -17.86
C TRP A 12 0.62 -5.10 -17.42
N ALA A 13 -0.34 -4.23 -17.71
CA ALA A 13 -1.74 -4.40 -17.37
C ALA A 13 -2.32 -5.67 -18.02
N GLY A 14 -1.97 -5.95 -19.27
CA GLY A 14 -2.38 -7.17 -19.98
C GLY A 14 -1.85 -8.44 -19.33
N ARG A 15 -0.59 -8.44 -18.93
CA ARG A 15 0.01 -9.57 -18.19
C ARG A 15 -0.62 -9.73 -16.81
N GLN A 16 -0.86 -8.64 -16.11
CA GLN A 16 -1.49 -8.64 -14.80
C GLN A 16 -2.91 -9.22 -14.86
N ALA A 17 -3.68 -8.87 -15.89
CA ALA A 17 -5.05 -9.36 -16.03
C ALA A 17 -5.13 -10.88 -16.17
N ARG A 18 -4.06 -11.54 -16.66
CA ARG A 18 -3.98 -12.99 -16.83
C ARG A 18 -3.32 -13.71 -15.65
N ASP A 19 -2.70 -12.96 -14.75
CA ASP A 19 -2.00 -13.51 -13.59
C ASP A 19 -3.03 -14.04 -12.56
N PRO A 20 -2.91 -15.30 -12.09
CA PRO A 20 -3.83 -15.84 -11.08
C PRO A 20 -3.88 -15.04 -9.79
N TYR A 21 -2.76 -14.45 -9.37
CA TYR A 21 -2.71 -13.62 -8.17
C TYR A 21 -3.49 -12.32 -8.34
N VAL A 22 -3.45 -11.73 -9.54
CA VAL A 22 -4.23 -10.53 -9.85
C VAL A 22 -5.73 -10.84 -9.83
N ARG A 23 -6.15 -11.98 -10.37
CA ARG A 23 -7.55 -12.41 -10.30
C ARG A 23 -8.01 -12.58 -8.85
N ARG A 24 -7.20 -13.20 -8.01
CA ARG A 24 -7.47 -13.33 -6.59
C ARG A 24 -7.57 -11.98 -5.91
N ALA A 25 -6.65 -11.06 -6.22
CA ALA A 25 -6.67 -9.71 -5.66
C ALA A 25 -7.97 -8.99 -6.00
N ARG A 26 -8.44 -9.08 -7.24
CA ARG A 26 -9.72 -8.50 -7.66
C ARG A 26 -10.90 -9.14 -6.94
N ALA A 27 -10.90 -10.46 -6.81
CA ALA A 27 -11.98 -11.19 -6.13
C ALA A 27 -12.08 -10.86 -4.64
N THR A 28 -10.94 -10.58 -3.99
CA THR A 28 -10.88 -10.23 -2.57
C THR A 28 -10.89 -8.72 -2.31
N GLY A 29 -10.88 -7.90 -3.37
CA GLY A 29 -10.87 -6.45 -3.24
C GLY A 29 -9.50 -5.82 -3.03
N TYR A 30 -8.42 -6.58 -3.09
CA TYR A 30 -7.07 -6.02 -3.02
C TYR A 30 -6.67 -5.39 -4.35
N ARG A 31 -5.96 -4.26 -4.27
CA ARG A 31 -5.57 -3.45 -5.42
C ARG A 31 -4.39 -4.01 -6.23
N SER A 32 -3.64 -4.97 -5.66
CA SER A 32 -2.47 -5.53 -6.34
C SER A 32 -2.20 -6.96 -5.88
N ARG A 33 -1.48 -7.72 -6.74
CA ARG A 33 -1.03 -9.07 -6.39
C ARG A 33 -0.02 -9.06 -5.24
N ALA A 34 0.69 -7.95 -5.06
CA ALA A 34 1.68 -7.81 -3.99
C ALA A 34 1.04 -7.99 -2.61
N ALA A 35 -0.25 -7.68 -2.46
CA ALA A 35 -0.96 -7.90 -1.21
C ALA A 35 -0.94 -9.37 -0.79
N PHE A 36 -1.07 -10.30 -1.73
CA PHE A 36 -1.04 -11.74 -1.40
C PHE A 36 0.33 -12.18 -0.90
N LYS A 37 1.40 -11.62 -1.46
CA LYS A 37 2.74 -11.92 -0.98
C LYS A 37 2.92 -11.47 0.47
N LEU A 38 2.42 -10.29 0.79
CA LEU A 38 2.46 -9.79 2.17
C LEU A 38 1.63 -10.68 3.10
N VAL A 39 0.44 -11.10 2.67
CA VAL A 39 -0.40 -12.01 3.45
C VAL A 39 0.35 -13.29 3.77
N GLN A 40 1.01 -13.90 2.78
CA GLN A 40 1.77 -15.13 2.98
C GLN A 40 2.91 -14.95 3.98
N ILE A 41 3.67 -13.86 3.83
CA ILE A 41 4.78 -13.56 4.74
C ILE A 41 4.26 -13.32 6.16
N ASP A 42 3.20 -12.54 6.29
CA ASP A 42 2.62 -12.21 7.59
C ASP A 42 2.05 -13.44 8.30
N GLN A 43 1.37 -14.32 7.56
CA GLN A 43 0.86 -15.58 8.12
C GLN A 43 1.98 -16.45 8.68
N LYS A 44 3.12 -16.47 8.00
CA LYS A 44 4.27 -17.26 8.43
C LYS A 44 5.01 -16.61 9.60
N ASP A 45 5.31 -15.32 9.48
CA ASP A 45 6.23 -14.62 10.40
C ASP A 45 5.52 -13.73 11.42
N ARG A 46 4.21 -13.53 11.28
CA ARG A 46 3.39 -12.70 12.16
C ARG A 46 3.97 -11.30 12.36
N LEU A 47 4.30 -10.65 11.22
CA LEU A 47 4.96 -9.34 11.22
C LEU A 47 4.04 -8.21 11.68
N ILE A 48 2.75 -8.30 11.34
CA ILE A 48 1.78 -7.24 11.57
C ILE A 48 0.75 -7.70 12.58
N GLN A 49 0.57 -6.91 13.63
CA GLN A 49 -0.34 -7.21 14.71
C GLN A 49 -1.34 -6.08 14.95
N ALA A 50 -2.46 -6.42 15.58
CA ALA A 50 -3.45 -5.44 15.97
C ALA A 50 -2.82 -4.33 16.82
N GLY A 51 -3.13 -3.08 16.50
CA GLY A 51 -2.60 -1.93 17.21
C GLY A 51 -1.26 -1.40 16.71
N ASP A 52 -0.62 -2.06 15.75
CA ASP A 52 0.66 -1.62 15.22
C ASP A 52 0.55 -0.28 14.48
N ALA A 53 1.66 0.45 14.45
CA ALA A 53 1.85 1.62 13.60
C ALA A 53 2.77 1.22 12.44
N VAL A 54 2.29 1.39 11.22
CA VAL A 54 2.99 0.92 10.01
C VAL A 54 3.09 2.04 8.99
N VAL A 55 4.26 2.19 8.40
CA VAL A 55 4.48 3.09 7.27
C VAL A 55 4.73 2.25 6.02
N ASP A 56 3.90 2.45 5.00
CA ASP A 56 4.03 1.77 3.71
C ASP A 56 4.67 2.74 2.71
N LEU A 57 5.94 2.56 2.43
CA LEU A 57 6.70 3.39 1.49
C LEU A 57 6.57 2.81 0.09
N GLY A 58 6.20 3.66 -0.88
CA GLY A 58 5.93 3.21 -2.23
C GLY A 58 4.58 2.50 -2.32
N ALA A 59 3.57 3.06 -1.67
CA ALA A 59 2.30 2.39 -1.39
C ALA A 59 1.39 2.15 -2.59
N ALA A 60 1.46 2.99 -3.64
CA ALA A 60 0.55 2.87 -4.79
C ALA A 60 0.66 1.50 -5.45
N PRO A 61 -0.43 0.87 -5.86
CA PRO A 61 -1.83 1.31 -5.82
C PRO A 61 -2.54 1.15 -4.47
N GLY A 62 -1.90 0.55 -3.45
CA GLY A 62 -2.44 0.49 -2.10
C GLY A 62 -2.80 -0.90 -1.58
N GLY A 63 -2.39 -1.96 -2.28
CA GLY A 63 -2.73 -3.33 -1.88
C GLY A 63 -2.17 -3.73 -0.51
N TRP A 64 -0.92 -3.36 -0.24
CA TRP A 64 -0.30 -3.63 1.06
C TRP A 64 -0.97 -2.84 2.18
N SER A 65 -1.24 -1.54 1.94
CA SER A 65 -1.91 -0.70 2.92
C SER A 65 -3.33 -1.20 3.23
N GLN A 66 -4.05 -1.72 2.23
CA GLN A 66 -5.37 -2.33 2.46
C GLN A 66 -5.28 -3.49 3.45
N TYR A 67 -4.34 -4.39 3.24
CA TYR A 67 -4.15 -5.55 4.12
C TYR A 67 -3.73 -5.11 5.52
N VAL A 68 -2.74 -4.21 5.60
CA VAL A 68 -2.21 -3.73 6.88
C VAL A 68 -3.29 -3.01 7.68
N ALA A 69 -4.09 -2.16 7.05
CA ALA A 69 -5.16 -1.43 7.73
C ALA A 69 -6.18 -2.37 8.38
N ALA A 70 -6.55 -3.44 7.66
CA ALA A 70 -7.45 -4.45 8.21
C ALA A 70 -6.82 -5.19 9.39
N LYS A 71 -5.52 -5.46 9.32
CA LYS A 71 -4.80 -6.22 10.35
C LYS A 71 -4.58 -5.41 11.63
N VAL A 72 -4.17 -4.15 11.52
CA VAL A 72 -3.89 -3.31 12.69
C VAL A 72 -5.15 -2.84 13.39
N GLY A 73 -6.26 -2.75 12.68
CA GLY A 73 -7.55 -2.39 13.24
C GLY A 73 -7.64 -0.93 13.68
N SER A 74 -8.71 -0.62 14.42
CA SER A 74 -9.02 0.75 14.84
C SER A 74 -8.00 1.35 15.82
N GLN A 75 -7.23 0.52 16.51
CA GLN A 75 -6.20 0.98 17.45
C GLN A 75 -4.83 1.14 16.79
N GLY A 76 -4.69 0.71 15.54
CA GLY A 76 -3.46 0.87 14.80
C GLY A 76 -3.44 2.12 13.92
N ILE A 77 -2.28 2.41 13.36
CA ILE A 77 -2.09 3.52 12.43
C ILE A 77 -1.37 2.99 11.20
N VAL A 78 -1.90 3.34 10.02
CA VAL A 78 -1.23 3.07 8.74
C VAL A 78 -1.02 4.38 8.01
N VAL A 79 0.22 4.66 7.66
CA VAL A 79 0.59 5.82 6.84
C VAL A 79 1.14 5.30 5.52
N ALA A 80 0.47 5.61 4.42
CA ALA A 80 0.85 5.18 3.10
C ALA A 80 1.46 6.34 2.32
N VAL A 81 2.68 6.19 1.85
CA VAL A 81 3.44 7.25 1.17
C VAL A 81 3.82 6.80 -0.23
N ASP A 82 3.53 7.62 -1.23
CA ASP A 82 4.00 7.40 -2.59
C ASP A 82 4.10 8.73 -3.33
N ARG A 83 4.99 8.81 -4.29
CA ARG A 83 5.09 9.96 -5.20
C ARG A 83 3.91 9.97 -6.18
N LEU A 84 3.36 8.80 -6.46
CA LEU A 84 2.19 8.64 -7.32
C LEU A 84 0.92 8.76 -6.51
N GLU A 85 -0.05 9.48 -7.05
CA GLU A 85 -1.37 9.55 -6.45
C GLU A 85 -2.08 8.20 -6.55
N PHE A 86 -2.81 7.85 -5.51
CA PHE A 86 -3.62 6.62 -5.48
C PHE A 86 -4.92 6.89 -4.73
N PRO A 87 -5.99 6.13 -5.03
CA PRO A 87 -7.28 6.38 -4.38
C PRO A 87 -7.22 6.19 -2.86
N PRO A 88 -8.05 6.92 -2.11
CA PRO A 88 -8.12 6.77 -0.66
C PRO A 88 -8.40 5.33 -0.23
N ILE A 89 -7.88 4.96 0.92
CA ILE A 89 -8.06 3.65 1.54
C ILE A 89 -8.61 3.86 2.94
N THR A 90 -9.70 3.20 3.25
CA THR A 90 -10.31 3.28 4.59
C THR A 90 -9.30 2.87 5.66
N GLY A 91 -9.14 3.70 6.68
CA GLY A 91 -8.23 3.43 7.80
C GLY A 91 -6.77 3.76 7.53
N VAL A 92 -6.47 4.41 6.40
CA VAL A 92 -5.10 4.74 6.01
C VAL A 92 -4.94 6.25 5.84
N THR A 93 -3.90 6.81 6.46
CA THR A 93 -3.48 8.18 6.21
C THR A 93 -2.57 8.18 4.98
N ARG A 94 -2.99 8.91 3.95
CA ARG A 94 -2.33 8.91 2.66
C ARG A 94 -1.50 10.19 2.52
N ILE A 95 -0.22 10.04 2.20
CA ILE A 95 0.69 11.16 1.94
C ILE A 95 1.27 11.01 0.54
N ILE A 96 1.03 11.99 -0.32
CA ILE A 96 1.55 12.00 -1.68
C ILE A 96 2.81 12.86 -1.69
N GLY A 97 3.93 12.25 -1.97
CA GLY A 97 5.22 12.94 -2.02
C GLY A 97 6.40 11.99 -1.99
N ASP A 98 7.59 12.59 -2.00
CA ASP A 98 8.85 11.85 -1.93
C ASP A 98 9.25 11.68 -0.46
N PHE A 99 9.27 10.43 0.00
CA PHE A 99 9.59 10.14 1.41
C PHE A 99 11.04 10.50 1.79
N THR A 100 11.92 10.76 0.81
CA THR A 100 13.27 11.24 1.08
C THR A 100 13.30 12.75 1.36
N ALA A 101 12.24 13.48 1.06
CA ALA A 101 12.13 14.90 1.33
C ALA A 101 11.85 15.16 2.81
N ALA A 102 12.51 16.17 3.39
CA ALA A 102 12.39 16.46 4.82
C ALA A 102 10.96 16.85 5.25
N ASP A 103 10.23 17.58 4.42
CA ASP A 103 8.85 17.97 4.69
C ASP A 103 7.92 16.76 4.73
N ILE A 104 8.12 15.78 3.85
CA ILE A 104 7.34 14.54 3.84
C ILE A 104 7.66 13.70 5.08
N ALA A 105 8.93 13.61 5.47
CA ALA A 105 9.32 12.92 6.69
C ALA A 105 8.63 13.52 7.94
N LEU A 106 8.52 14.85 8.00
CA LEU A 106 7.81 15.53 9.08
C LEU A 106 6.30 15.21 9.06
N GLU A 107 5.68 15.15 7.88
CA GLU A 107 4.28 14.76 7.77
C GLU A 107 4.04 13.34 8.26
N VAL A 108 4.94 12.41 7.92
CA VAL A 108 4.86 11.01 8.39
C VAL A 108 4.96 10.96 9.91
N LYS A 109 5.91 11.68 10.49
CA LYS A 109 6.06 11.74 11.95
C LYS A 109 4.82 12.30 12.63
N ALA A 110 4.24 13.37 12.07
CA ALA A 110 3.02 13.98 12.61
C ALA A 110 1.85 13.00 12.57
N ALA A 111 1.70 12.25 11.47
CA ALA A 111 0.65 11.24 11.34
C ALA A 111 0.81 10.11 12.36
N LEU A 112 2.04 9.63 12.58
CA LEU A 112 2.33 8.58 13.57
C LEU A 112 2.13 9.09 15.01
N GLY A 113 2.36 10.36 15.27
CA GLY A 113 2.19 10.97 16.59
C GLY A 113 0.74 11.09 17.04
N GLN A 114 -0.23 10.82 16.17
CA GLN A 114 -1.66 10.79 16.52
C GLN A 114 -2.07 9.50 17.22
N ARG A 115 -1.16 8.57 17.36
CA ARG A 115 -1.42 7.31 18.06
C ARG A 115 -1.67 7.56 19.53
N PRO A 116 -2.80 7.04 20.06
CA PRO A 116 -3.11 7.17 21.50
C PRO A 116 -2.14 6.42 22.38
#